data_f73326c13192097abd7b92f864e31c7e
#
_entry.id   f73326c13192097abd7b92f864e31c7e
#
_cell.length_a   1.000
_cell.length_b   1.000
_cell.length_c   1.000
_cell.angle_alpha   90.00
_cell.angle_beta   90.00
_cell.angle_gamma   90.00
#
_symmetry.space_group_name_H-M   'P 1'
#
loop_
_entity.id
_entity.type
_entity.pdbx_description
1 polymer ?
#
loop_
_entity_poly.entity_id
_entity_poly.type
_entity_poly.pdbx_seq_one_letter_code
_entity_poly.pdbx_strand_id
1 'polypeptide(L)'
;MNEGMIPADLPLRNDLIGEEPYGAPQIDVPVCLNVNENPYPPSHAVVRSIEKRIREVAPTLNRYPDREHMELRQAFVDYLARESQASLTTDQVWGANGSNEIMLQLFQAFGGPGRTALGCDPTYSMYPEYARDTFTQWHTAPRNADFTLDVDRTIEAIRAIEPSIVMLTSPNNPTGTALPMTDLKRILDFCQNASVAGAAPGVHPIVVVDEAYIEFRDPGTPSATTLVNTYANLAVSRTMSKAFAFAGARVGYIAASAGIINCLRIVRMPYHLSAVTQAAALAAFDHTDDQLAQVGHLRELRERTAQWLREQTYKGEPLEVAPSQSNFLMFGGHFDDRGMIFDEMLRRGVLIRVVGPDGWLRVCMGTDDEMARFREALTASMRAVEEQTNQANQQ
;
A
#
# COMPACT_ATOMS: atom_id res chain seq x y z
N MET A 1 2.94 -26.12 16.34
CA MET A 1 1.81 -25.51 17.08
C MET A 1 0.61 -25.62 16.16
N ASN A 2 -0.54 -26.09 16.64
CA ASN A 2 -1.76 -26.14 15.83
C ASN A 2 -2.19 -24.69 15.54
N GLU A 3 -1.72 -24.14 14.44
CA GLU A 3 -2.23 -22.88 13.92
C GLU A 3 -3.65 -23.12 13.42
N GLY A 4 -4.60 -22.44 14.02
CA GLY A 4 -5.83 -22.14 13.32
C GLY A 4 -7.10 -22.93 13.63
N MET A 5 -7.15 -23.86 14.57
CA MET A 5 -8.49 -24.38 14.94
C MET A 5 -9.17 -23.43 15.94
N ILE A 6 -10.07 -22.59 15.44
CA ILE A 6 -10.99 -21.83 16.29
C ILE A 6 -11.92 -22.85 16.96
N PRO A 7 -11.97 -22.91 18.29
CA PRO A 7 -12.88 -23.82 18.98
C PRO A 7 -14.33 -23.58 18.57
N ALA A 8 -15.07 -24.65 18.28
CA ALA A 8 -16.46 -24.57 17.82
C ALA A 8 -17.43 -24.01 18.85
N ASP A 9 -16.99 -23.86 20.11
CA ASP A 9 -17.76 -23.33 21.23
C ASP A 9 -17.58 -21.82 21.47
N LEU A 10 -16.74 -21.15 20.67
CA LEU A 10 -16.61 -19.69 20.70
C LEU A 10 -17.68 -19.03 19.83
N PRO A 11 -18.29 -17.92 20.30
CA PRO A 11 -19.32 -17.20 19.54
C PRO A 11 -18.67 -16.30 18.46
N LEU A 12 -17.93 -16.92 17.53
CA LEU A 12 -17.34 -16.21 16.41
C LEU A 12 -18.44 -15.74 15.46
N ARG A 13 -18.29 -14.55 14.89
CA ARG A 13 -19.17 -14.06 13.83
C ARG A 13 -19.19 -15.06 12.66
N ASN A 14 -20.38 -15.29 12.10
CA ASN A 14 -20.56 -16.30 11.04
C ASN A 14 -19.75 -16.01 9.78
N ASP A 15 -19.54 -14.74 9.46
CA ASP A 15 -18.75 -14.26 8.31
C ASP A 15 -17.23 -14.41 8.49
N LEU A 16 -16.78 -14.79 9.68
CA LEU A 16 -15.37 -15.06 9.99
C LEU A 16 -15.06 -16.57 10.09
N ILE A 17 -16.09 -17.41 10.02
CA ILE A 17 -15.90 -18.87 10.09
C ILE A 17 -15.23 -19.35 8.80
N GLY A 18 -14.04 -19.94 8.95
CA GLY A 18 -13.24 -20.43 7.81
C GLY A 18 -12.29 -19.38 7.21
N GLU A 19 -12.31 -18.14 7.72
CA GLU A 19 -11.32 -17.13 7.33
C GLU A 19 -9.97 -17.41 7.98
N GLU A 20 -8.89 -17.16 7.23
CA GLU A 20 -7.54 -17.24 7.74
C GLU A 20 -6.97 -15.84 8.04
N PRO A 21 -6.11 -15.69 9.07
CA PRO A 21 -5.47 -14.41 9.35
C PRO A 21 -4.68 -13.91 8.16
N TYR A 22 -4.96 -12.70 7.72
CA TYR A 22 -4.17 -12.07 6.66
C TYR A 22 -2.70 -11.90 7.11
N GLY A 23 -1.77 -12.30 6.25
CA GLY A 23 -0.35 -12.09 6.49
C GLY A 23 0.52 -12.43 5.27
N ALA A 24 1.66 -11.72 5.15
CA ALA A 24 2.71 -12.16 4.27
C ALA A 24 3.52 -13.27 4.95
N PRO A 25 4.02 -14.28 4.23
CA PRO A 25 4.93 -15.25 4.81
C PRO A 25 6.13 -14.57 5.50
N GLN A 26 6.36 -14.93 6.76
CA GLN A 26 7.54 -14.53 7.53
C GLN A 26 8.43 -15.76 7.69
N ILE A 27 9.31 -15.96 6.72
CA ILE A 27 10.21 -17.11 6.63
C ILE A 27 11.64 -16.57 6.79
N ASP A 28 12.41 -17.19 7.67
CA ASP A 28 13.82 -16.82 7.88
C ASP A 28 14.68 -17.36 6.74
N VAL A 29 14.98 -16.49 5.79
CA VAL A 29 15.84 -16.77 4.63
C VAL A 29 16.80 -15.60 4.39
N PRO A 30 17.94 -15.84 3.72
CA PRO A 30 18.97 -14.82 3.50
C PRO A 30 18.51 -13.59 2.75
N VAL A 31 17.49 -13.69 1.89
CA VAL A 31 16.99 -12.59 1.04
C VAL A 31 15.47 -12.52 1.09
N CYS A 32 14.93 -11.46 1.71
CA CYS A 32 13.49 -11.23 1.88
C CYS A 32 13.03 -10.06 1.00
N LEU A 33 12.34 -10.38 -0.12
CA LEU A 33 11.86 -9.40 -1.10
C LEU A 33 10.34 -9.49 -1.31
N ASN A 34 9.57 -9.78 -0.25
CA ASN A 34 8.14 -10.12 -0.35
C ASN A 34 7.17 -9.06 0.18
N VAL A 35 7.60 -8.09 1.03
CA VAL A 35 6.71 -7.18 1.76
C VAL A 35 6.90 -5.69 1.45
N ASN A 36 7.64 -5.37 0.39
CA ASN A 36 7.85 -4.00 -0.10
C ASN A 36 8.46 -3.05 0.95
N GLU A 37 9.34 -3.57 1.81
CA GLU A 37 10.12 -2.76 2.74
C GLU A 37 11.23 -2.01 2.01
N ASN A 38 11.74 -0.96 2.64
CA ASN A 38 12.99 -0.33 2.22
C ASN A 38 14.14 -1.20 2.76
N PRO A 39 15.06 -1.70 1.92
CA PRO A 39 16.13 -2.58 2.36
C PRO A 39 17.22 -1.85 3.17
N TYR A 40 17.25 -0.53 3.11
CA TYR A 40 18.24 0.29 3.80
C TYR A 40 17.72 0.73 5.16
N PRO A 41 18.49 0.53 6.24
CA PRO A 41 18.10 1.03 7.56
C PRO A 41 18.13 2.55 7.61
N PRO A 42 17.44 3.18 8.57
CA PRO A 42 17.58 4.61 8.83
C PRO A 42 19.04 5.02 9.04
N SER A 43 19.41 6.23 8.60
CA SER A 43 20.77 6.73 8.74
C SER A 43 21.18 6.86 10.23
N HIS A 44 22.47 6.88 10.50
CA HIS A 44 22.97 7.13 11.86
C HIS A 44 22.49 8.46 12.44
N ALA A 45 22.25 9.48 11.60
CA ALA A 45 21.72 10.76 12.03
C ALA A 45 20.27 10.61 12.50
N VAL A 46 19.45 9.91 11.75
CA VAL A 46 18.05 9.58 12.11
C VAL A 46 18.01 8.77 13.40
N VAL A 47 18.82 7.72 13.54
CA VAL A 47 18.89 6.88 14.75
C VAL A 47 19.22 7.74 15.97
N ARG A 48 20.23 8.60 15.92
CA ARG A 48 20.57 9.50 17.03
C ARG A 48 19.46 10.51 17.35
N SER A 49 18.75 10.99 16.33
CA SER A 49 17.61 11.90 16.54
C SER A 49 16.46 11.17 17.25
N ILE A 50 16.17 9.91 16.86
CA ILE A 50 15.19 9.04 17.51
C ILE A 50 15.58 8.83 19.00
N GLU A 51 16.83 8.43 19.27
CA GLU A 51 17.32 8.22 20.63
C GLU A 51 17.15 9.47 21.50
N LYS A 52 17.50 10.65 20.96
CA LYS A 52 17.35 11.92 21.66
C LYS A 52 15.89 12.19 21.99
N ARG A 53 14.99 12.15 21.01
CA ARG A 53 13.56 12.45 21.21
C ARG A 53 12.88 11.42 22.12
N ILE A 54 13.23 10.14 22.02
CA ILE A 54 12.72 9.10 22.94
C ILE A 54 13.20 9.36 24.37
N ARG A 55 14.45 9.77 24.59
CA ARG A 55 14.97 10.12 25.92
C ARG A 55 14.20 11.28 26.54
N GLU A 56 13.77 12.26 25.75
CA GLU A 56 12.96 13.40 26.21
C GLU A 56 11.54 12.95 26.60
N VAL A 57 10.96 12.01 25.87
CA VAL A 57 9.59 11.51 26.08
C VAL A 57 9.53 10.44 27.19
N ALA A 58 10.56 9.63 27.37
CA ALA A 58 10.55 8.48 28.28
C ALA A 58 10.11 8.83 29.75
N PRO A 59 10.51 9.98 30.35
CA PRO A 59 10.05 10.35 31.71
C PRO A 59 8.54 10.65 31.77
N THR A 60 7.86 10.85 30.66
CA THR A 60 6.42 11.22 30.60
C THR A 60 5.50 10.04 30.25
N LEU A 61 6.06 8.82 30.06
CA LEU A 61 5.27 7.64 29.62
C LEU A 61 4.22 7.17 30.61
N ASN A 62 4.19 7.70 31.84
CA ASN A 62 3.12 7.49 32.82
C ASN A 62 1.87 8.34 32.52
N ARG A 63 1.88 9.16 31.46
CA ARG A 63 0.77 9.99 31.01
C ARG A 63 0.40 9.66 29.57
N TYR A 64 -0.89 9.89 29.22
CA TYR A 64 -1.31 9.78 27.83
C TYR A 64 -0.61 10.80 26.94
N PRO A 65 -0.33 10.46 25.68
CA PRO A 65 0.30 11.37 24.70
C PRO A 65 -0.63 12.52 24.30
N ASP A 66 -0.10 13.47 23.53
CA ASP A 66 -0.96 14.44 22.82
C ASP A 66 -1.93 13.67 21.90
N ARG A 67 -3.21 13.77 22.25
CA ARG A 67 -4.31 13.11 21.54
C ARG A 67 -4.45 13.61 20.10
N GLU A 68 -4.15 14.85 19.87
CA GLU A 68 -4.27 15.51 18.56
C GLU A 68 -2.95 15.51 17.80
N HIS A 69 -1.85 15.04 18.40
CA HIS A 69 -0.49 14.97 17.84
C HIS A 69 -0.14 16.16 16.95
N MET A 70 -0.38 17.38 17.47
CA MET A 70 -0.32 18.62 16.68
C MET A 70 1.06 18.90 16.09
N GLU A 71 2.16 18.63 16.82
CA GLU A 71 3.52 18.77 16.29
C GLU A 71 3.74 17.84 15.06
N LEU A 72 3.28 16.60 15.16
CA LEU A 72 3.39 15.64 14.07
C LEU A 72 2.50 16.01 12.86
N ARG A 73 1.28 16.54 13.12
CA ARG A 73 0.43 17.05 12.02
C ARG A 73 1.09 18.23 11.29
N GLN A 74 1.77 19.11 12.02
CA GLN A 74 2.53 20.19 11.40
C GLN A 74 3.68 19.63 10.55
N ALA A 75 4.42 18.63 11.04
CA ALA A 75 5.48 17.99 10.26
C ALA A 75 4.94 17.32 8.97
N PHE A 76 3.75 16.71 8.99
CA PHE A 76 3.10 16.20 7.78
C PHE A 76 2.76 17.33 6.79
N VAL A 77 2.22 18.45 7.26
CA VAL A 77 1.92 19.64 6.42
C VAL A 77 3.19 20.15 5.75
N ASP A 78 4.25 20.36 6.54
CA ASP A 78 5.53 20.88 6.04
C ASP A 78 6.18 19.93 5.02
N TYR A 79 6.09 18.63 5.27
CA TYR A 79 6.56 17.62 4.34
C TYR A 79 5.78 17.64 3.03
N LEU A 80 4.44 17.65 3.08
CA LEU A 80 3.58 17.67 1.89
C LEU A 80 3.75 18.97 1.08
N ALA A 81 3.97 20.09 1.74
CA ALA A 81 4.26 21.36 1.08
C ALA A 81 5.57 21.29 0.27
N ARG A 82 6.61 20.66 0.84
CA ARG A 82 7.93 20.53 0.20
C ARG A 82 7.93 19.45 -0.89
N GLU A 83 7.40 18.27 -0.59
CA GLU A 83 7.47 17.07 -1.46
C GLU A 83 6.47 17.13 -2.61
N SER A 84 5.25 17.57 -2.34
CA SER A 84 4.13 17.52 -3.27
C SER A 84 3.61 18.90 -3.69
N GLN A 85 4.13 19.99 -3.12
CA GLN A 85 3.62 21.35 -3.31
C GLN A 85 2.14 21.52 -2.88
N ALA A 86 1.67 20.67 -1.97
CA ALA A 86 0.33 20.75 -1.42
C ALA A 86 0.24 21.85 -0.37
N SER A 87 -0.72 22.76 -0.51
CA SER A 87 -0.97 23.84 0.47
C SER A 87 -2.09 23.41 1.41
N LEU A 88 -1.74 22.77 2.51
CA LEU A 88 -2.66 22.21 3.50
C LEU A 88 -2.44 22.86 4.87
N THR A 89 -3.42 22.66 5.75
CA THR A 89 -3.37 23.10 7.15
C THR A 89 -3.41 21.88 8.09
N THR A 90 -3.10 22.05 9.36
CA THR A 90 -3.07 20.94 10.32
C THR A 90 -4.42 20.27 10.54
N ASP A 91 -5.53 20.92 10.31
CA ASP A 91 -6.88 20.35 10.39
C ASP A 91 -7.26 19.52 9.14
N GLN A 92 -6.45 19.58 8.10
CA GLN A 92 -6.59 18.77 6.88
C GLN A 92 -5.69 17.51 6.86
N VAL A 93 -4.92 17.25 7.91
CA VAL A 93 -4.08 16.06 8.02
C VAL A 93 -4.32 15.33 9.33
N TRP A 94 -4.20 14.00 9.30
CA TRP A 94 -4.42 13.14 10.47
C TRP A 94 -3.44 11.97 10.46
N GLY A 95 -2.80 11.66 11.60
CA GLY A 95 -1.87 10.54 11.75
C GLY A 95 -2.51 9.34 12.42
N ALA A 96 -2.02 8.13 12.08
CA ALA A 96 -2.46 6.87 12.67
C ALA A 96 -1.34 5.80 12.65
N ASN A 97 -1.62 4.61 13.23
CA ASN A 97 -0.68 3.48 13.29
C ASN A 97 -0.52 2.78 11.93
N GLY A 98 0.11 3.48 10.99
CA GLY A 98 0.22 3.10 9.59
C GLY A 98 -1.04 3.42 8.79
N SER A 99 -0.92 3.34 7.45
CA SER A 99 -2.05 3.56 6.55
C SER A 99 -3.18 2.53 6.74
N ASN A 100 -2.87 1.35 7.28
CA ASN A 100 -3.89 0.33 7.59
C ASN A 100 -4.94 0.85 8.59
N GLU A 101 -4.51 1.54 9.65
CA GLU A 101 -5.46 2.15 10.59
C GLU A 101 -6.25 3.30 9.95
N ILE A 102 -5.62 4.08 9.08
CA ILE A 102 -6.32 5.12 8.28
C ILE A 102 -7.43 4.47 7.44
N MET A 103 -7.11 3.38 6.72
CA MET A 103 -8.10 2.68 5.89
C MET A 103 -9.24 2.14 6.74
N LEU A 104 -8.94 1.49 7.86
CA LEU A 104 -9.98 0.99 8.78
C LEU A 104 -10.87 2.15 9.29
N GLN A 105 -10.30 3.28 9.69
CA GLN A 105 -11.06 4.46 10.12
C GLN A 105 -11.95 5.02 9.00
N LEU A 106 -11.48 5.02 7.74
CA LEU A 106 -12.30 5.43 6.58
C LEU A 106 -13.50 4.48 6.40
N PHE A 107 -13.28 3.17 6.46
CA PHE A 107 -14.36 2.20 6.36
C PHE A 107 -15.32 2.24 7.56
N GLN A 108 -14.83 2.51 8.77
CA GLN A 108 -15.68 2.73 9.96
C GLN A 108 -16.53 3.99 9.86
N ALA A 109 -15.99 5.07 9.25
CA ALA A 109 -16.70 6.33 9.15
C ALA A 109 -17.69 6.39 7.97
N PHE A 110 -17.35 5.79 6.83
CA PHE A 110 -18.10 5.94 5.58
C PHE A 110 -18.66 4.64 5.02
N GLY A 111 -18.20 3.48 5.50
CA GLY A 111 -18.75 2.16 5.23
C GLY A 111 -19.87 1.78 6.21
N GLY A 112 -20.09 0.49 6.37
CA GLY A 112 -21.05 -0.09 7.32
C GLY A 112 -22.16 -0.90 6.65
N PRO A 113 -23.08 -1.46 7.45
CA PRO A 113 -24.20 -2.25 6.94
C PRO A 113 -25.05 -1.49 5.92
N GLY A 114 -25.33 -2.11 4.77
CA GLY A 114 -26.11 -1.51 3.69
C GLY A 114 -25.33 -0.49 2.84
N ARG A 115 -24.03 -0.32 3.08
CA ARG A 115 -23.14 0.51 2.25
C ARG A 115 -22.20 -0.35 1.43
N THR A 116 -21.71 0.23 0.34
CA THR A 116 -20.79 -0.42 -0.60
C THR A 116 -19.49 0.36 -0.73
N ALA A 117 -18.41 -0.35 -1.01
CA ALA A 117 -17.14 0.20 -1.41
C ALA A 117 -16.70 -0.42 -2.74
N LEU A 118 -16.10 0.38 -3.61
CA LEU A 118 -15.63 -0.03 -4.93
C LEU A 118 -14.11 0.12 -5.01
N GLY A 119 -13.40 -0.92 -5.44
CA GLY A 119 -11.99 -0.89 -5.82
C GLY A 119 -11.76 -1.25 -7.29
N CYS A 120 -10.50 -1.32 -7.75
CA CYS A 120 -10.13 -1.66 -9.12
C CYS A 120 -9.10 -2.80 -9.13
N ASP A 121 -9.55 -4.02 -9.42
CA ASP A 121 -8.71 -5.22 -9.38
C ASP A 121 -7.81 -5.39 -10.61
N PRO A 122 -6.59 -5.95 -10.37
CA PRO A 122 -6.00 -6.34 -9.08
C PRO A 122 -5.58 -5.11 -8.25
N THR A 123 -5.80 -5.19 -6.93
CA THR A 123 -5.48 -4.11 -5.98
C THR A 123 -4.94 -4.67 -4.66
N TYR A 124 -4.78 -3.82 -3.64
CA TYR A 124 -4.28 -4.23 -2.34
C TYR A 124 -5.28 -5.12 -1.61
N SER A 125 -4.84 -6.33 -1.27
CA SER A 125 -5.69 -7.41 -0.73
C SER A 125 -6.29 -7.14 0.65
N MET A 126 -5.85 -6.07 1.35
CA MET A 126 -6.46 -5.68 2.63
C MET A 126 -7.76 -4.86 2.49
N TYR A 127 -8.07 -4.30 1.34
CA TYR A 127 -9.31 -3.51 1.21
C TYR A 127 -10.58 -4.33 1.43
N PRO A 128 -10.71 -5.56 0.86
CA PRO A 128 -11.83 -6.45 1.20
C PRO A 128 -11.89 -6.79 2.69
N GLU A 129 -10.75 -6.93 3.38
CA GLU A 129 -10.69 -7.20 4.82
C GLU A 129 -11.30 -6.05 5.63
N TYR A 130 -10.94 -4.79 5.33
CA TYR A 130 -11.56 -3.63 5.98
C TYR A 130 -13.06 -3.54 5.71
N ALA A 131 -13.48 -3.87 4.48
CA ALA A 131 -14.90 -3.91 4.12
C ALA A 131 -15.64 -4.98 4.93
N ARG A 132 -15.13 -6.21 5.00
CA ARG A 132 -15.67 -7.30 5.82
C ARG A 132 -15.76 -6.90 7.30
N ASP A 133 -14.68 -6.33 7.85
CA ASP A 133 -14.61 -6.01 9.28
C ASP A 133 -15.58 -4.89 9.68
N THR A 134 -16.06 -4.10 8.72
CA THR A 134 -17.04 -3.02 8.92
C THR A 134 -18.42 -3.35 8.34
N PHE A 135 -18.66 -4.58 7.86
CA PHE A 135 -19.91 -5.00 7.22
C PHE A 135 -20.25 -4.17 5.96
N THR A 136 -19.25 -3.64 5.29
CA THR A 136 -19.36 -2.93 4.01
C THR A 136 -19.31 -3.96 2.88
N GLN A 137 -20.17 -3.84 1.87
CA GLN A 137 -20.08 -4.70 0.68
C GLN A 137 -18.91 -4.24 -0.19
N TRP A 138 -18.04 -5.18 -0.59
CA TRP A 138 -16.91 -4.91 -1.46
C TRP A 138 -17.22 -5.29 -2.90
N HIS A 139 -16.98 -4.36 -3.83
CA HIS A 139 -17.10 -4.57 -5.27
C HIS A 139 -15.82 -4.12 -5.98
N THR A 140 -15.59 -4.66 -7.19
CA THR A 140 -14.42 -4.32 -7.98
C THR A 140 -14.79 -4.01 -9.44
N ALA A 141 -14.07 -3.05 -10.03
CA ALA A 141 -14.02 -2.82 -11.46
C ALA A 141 -12.69 -3.39 -12.02
N PRO A 142 -12.66 -3.98 -13.22
CA PRO A 142 -11.43 -4.51 -13.78
C PRO A 142 -10.51 -3.39 -14.26
N ARG A 143 -9.19 -3.62 -14.18
CA ARG A 143 -8.17 -2.83 -14.85
C ARG A 143 -8.03 -3.26 -16.32
N ASN A 144 -7.33 -2.45 -17.12
CA ASN A 144 -6.89 -2.82 -18.45
C ASN A 144 -5.89 -4.00 -18.42
N ALA A 145 -5.62 -4.61 -19.57
CA ALA A 145 -4.68 -5.73 -19.68
C ALA A 145 -3.25 -5.36 -19.26
N ASP A 146 -2.85 -4.10 -19.41
CA ASP A 146 -1.57 -3.56 -18.96
C ASP A 146 -1.60 -3.07 -17.50
N PHE A 147 -2.66 -3.38 -16.77
CA PHE A 147 -2.91 -2.99 -15.38
C PHE A 147 -3.12 -1.48 -15.14
N THR A 148 -3.20 -0.66 -16.17
CA THR A 148 -3.66 0.71 -16.02
C THR A 148 -5.13 0.74 -15.60
N LEU A 149 -5.56 1.82 -14.93
CA LEU A 149 -6.95 1.94 -14.51
C LEU A 149 -7.83 2.26 -15.73
N ASP A 150 -8.92 1.51 -15.91
CA ASP A 150 -9.94 1.82 -16.90
C ASP A 150 -10.93 2.83 -16.31
N VAL A 151 -10.78 4.09 -16.67
CA VAL A 151 -11.57 5.20 -16.11
C VAL A 151 -13.04 5.07 -16.46
N ASP A 152 -13.35 4.69 -17.69
CA ASP A 152 -14.74 4.62 -18.16
C ASP A 152 -15.49 3.48 -17.47
N ARG A 153 -14.89 2.29 -17.38
CA ARG A 153 -15.45 1.18 -16.60
C ARG A 153 -15.55 1.49 -15.11
N THR A 154 -14.58 2.21 -14.55
CA THR A 154 -14.64 2.65 -13.15
C THR A 154 -15.83 3.58 -12.92
N ILE A 155 -16.05 4.56 -13.80
CA ILE A 155 -17.19 5.48 -13.72
C ILE A 155 -18.53 4.73 -13.92
N GLU A 156 -18.59 3.78 -14.85
CA GLU A 156 -19.77 2.92 -15.03
C GLU A 156 -20.10 2.10 -13.78
N ALA A 157 -19.07 1.52 -13.15
CA ALA A 157 -19.23 0.78 -11.90
C ALA A 157 -19.69 1.70 -10.75
N ILE A 158 -19.13 2.91 -10.62
CA ILE A 158 -19.58 3.89 -9.61
C ILE A 158 -21.06 4.22 -9.83
N ARG A 159 -21.49 4.45 -11.08
CA ARG A 159 -22.88 4.75 -11.41
C ARG A 159 -23.83 3.59 -11.09
N ALA A 160 -23.40 2.35 -11.36
CA ALA A 160 -24.24 1.16 -11.17
C ALA A 160 -24.34 0.73 -9.69
N ILE A 161 -23.28 0.93 -8.90
CA ILE A 161 -23.17 0.43 -7.52
C ILE A 161 -23.55 1.52 -6.52
N GLU A 162 -23.41 2.80 -6.88
CA GLU A 162 -23.59 3.96 -5.99
C GLU A 162 -22.83 3.81 -4.65
N PRO A 163 -21.49 3.55 -4.69
CA PRO A 163 -20.72 3.24 -3.50
C PRO A 163 -20.58 4.46 -2.57
N SER A 164 -20.42 4.21 -1.28
CA SER A 164 -20.04 5.26 -0.31
C SER A 164 -18.53 5.55 -0.32
N ILE A 165 -17.72 4.56 -0.73
CA ILE A 165 -16.25 4.66 -0.80
C ILE A 165 -15.79 4.18 -2.16
N VAL A 166 -14.96 4.97 -2.85
CA VAL A 166 -14.22 4.59 -4.06
C VAL A 166 -12.74 4.52 -3.69
N MET A 167 -12.15 3.31 -3.76
CA MET A 167 -10.75 3.05 -3.43
C MET A 167 -9.88 3.04 -4.67
N LEU A 168 -8.99 4.00 -4.80
CA LEU A 168 -8.00 4.11 -5.87
C LEU A 168 -6.60 4.01 -5.25
N THR A 169 -5.70 3.28 -5.89
CA THR A 169 -4.32 3.11 -5.40
C THR A 169 -3.34 3.60 -6.46
N SER A 170 -2.44 4.52 -6.10
CA SER A 170 -1.47 5.09 -7.04
C SER A 170 -0.16 5.49 -6.34
N PRO A 171 0.96 4.82 -6.64
CA PRO A 171 1.11 3.60 -7.46
C PRO A 171 0.40 2.39 -6.87
N ASN A 172 -0.20 1.56 -7.73
CA ASN A 172 -1.01 0.42 -7.30
C ASN A 172 -0.15 -0.73 -6.75
N ASN A 173 -0.70 -1.48 -5.83
CA ASN A 173 -0.16 -2.75 -5.36
C ASN A 173 -1.19 -3.86 -5.71
N PRO A 174 -0.81 -4.93 -6.48
CA PRO A 174 0.56 -5.41 -6.71
C PRO A 174 1.21 -4.95 -8.03
N THR A 175 0.56 -4.20 -8.88
CA THR A 175 1.00 -3.96 -10.26
C THR A 175 2.11 -2.91 -10.39
N GLY A 176 2.17 -1.94 -9.47
CA GLY A 176 3.09 -0.80 -9.54
C GLY A 176 2.60 0.36 -10.40
N THR A 177 1.49 0.20 -11.14
CA THR A 177 0.98 1.20 -12.08
C THR A 177 0.50 2.47 -11.38
N ALA A 178 0.87 3.62 -11.91
CA ALA A 178 0.37 4.91 -11.45
C ALA A 178 -0.94 5.28 -12.13
N LEU A 179 -1.76 6.07 -11.45
CA LEU A 179 -2.97 6.67 -11.98
C LEU A 179 -2.64 8.08 -12.48
N PRO A 180 -2.79 8.36 -13.78
CA PRO A 180 -2.59 9.71 -14.32
C PRO A 180 -3.53 10.74 -13.65
N MET A 181 -3.02 11.93 -13.40
CA MET A 181 -3.78 13.01 -12.75
C MET A 181 -5.01 13.42 -13.54
N THR A 182 -4.97 13.33 -14.88
CA THR A 182 -6.11 13.58 -15.76
C THR A 182 -7.24 12.58 -15.51
N ASP A 183 -6.89 11.32 -15.31
CA ASP A 183 -7.82 10.23 -15.08
C ASP A 183 -8.42 10.30 -13.68
N LEU A 184 -7.57 10.60 -12.67
CA LEU A 184 -8.06 10.88 -11.32
C LEU A 184 -9.08 12.02 -11.30
N LYS A 185 -8.79 13.14 -11.99
CA LYS A 185 -9.72 14.26 -12.07
C LYS A 185 -11.05 13.88 -12.70
N ARG A 186 -11.06 13.09 -13.78
CA ARG A 186 -12.30 12.60 -14.40
C ARG A 186 -13.18 11.82 -13.40
N ILE A 187 -12.57 10.96 -12.59
CA ILE A 187 -13.29 10.20 -11.56
C ILE A 187 -13.79 11.13 -10.46
N LEU A 188 -12.96 12.06 -9.99
CA LEU A 188 -13.35 13.04 -8.97
C LEU A 188 -14.48 13.94 -9.42
N ASP A 189 -14.42 14.47 -10.64
CA ASP A 189 -15.47 15.32 -11.23
C ASP A 189 -16.80 14.55 -11.33
N PHE A 190 -16.77 13.27 -11.71
CA PHE A 190 -17.94 12.42 -11.70
C PHE A 190 -18.48 12.22 -10.28
N CYS A 191 -17.62 11.91 -9.32
CA CYS A 191 -17.98 11.62 -7.93
C CYS A 191 -18.56 12.83 -7.18
N GLN A 192 -18.29 14.08 -7.60
CA GLN A 192 -18.91 15.26 -7.01
C GLN A 192 -20.43 15.32 -7.25
N ASN A 193 -20.95 14.55 -8.21
CA ASN A 193 -22.37 14.51 -8.56
C ASN A 193 -22.97 13.09 -8.49
N ALA A 194 -22.17 12.09 -8.16
CA ALA A 194 -22.62 10.72 -8.03
C ALA A 194 -23.43 10.53 -6.73
N SER A 195 -24.44 9.67 -6.79
CA SER A 195 -25.23 9.27 -5.63
C SER A 195 -24.52 8.22 -4.80
N VAL A 196 -24.95 8.09 -3.55
CA VAL A 196 -24.58 6.99 -2.64
C VAL A 196 -25.86 6.23 -2.30
N ALA A 197 -25.88 4.92 -2.52
CA ALA A 197 -27.04 4.07 -2.27
C ALA A 197 -27.55 4.22 -0.83
N GLY A 198 -28.87 4.47 -0.69
CA GLY A 198 -29.52 4.64 0.62
C GLY A 198 -29.17 5.92 1.37
N ALA A 199 -28.39 6.85 0.79
CA ALA A 199 -28.08 8.14 1.39
C ALA A 199 -29.09 9.22 0.95
N ALA A 200 -29.10 10.35 1.68
CA ALA A 200 -29.90 11.52 1.31
C ALA A 200 -29.36 12.16 0.01
N PRO A 201 -30.20 12.84 -0.79
CA PRO A 201 -29.77 13.61 -1.94
C PRO A 201 -28.68 14.62 -1.57
N GLY A 202 -27.64 14.72 -2.40
CA GLY A 202 -26.48 15.61 -2.17
C GLY A 202 -25.37 15.00 -1.32
N VAL A 203 -25.50 13.72 -0.91
CA VAL A 203 -24.40 12.94 -0.34
C VAL A 203 -23.66 12.24 -1.48
N HIS A 204 -22.35 12.43 -1.53
CA HIS A 204 -21.47 11.93 -2.57
C HIS A 204 -20.44 10.93 -2.03
N PRO A 205 -19.92 9.99 -2.86
CA PRO A 205 -18.90 9.03 -2.40
C PRO A 205 -17.62 9.73 -1.98
N ILE A 206 -16.97 9.19 -0.96
CA ILE A 206 -15.59 9.54 -0.62
C ILE A 206 -14.67 8.81 -1.60
N VAL A 207 -13.80 9.56 -2.27
CA VAL A 207 -12.74 9.00 -3.12
C VAL A 207 -11.44 8.95 -2.33
N VAL A 208 -10.96 7.74 -2.07
CA VAL A 208 -9.72 7.50 -1.36
C VAL A 208 -8.62 7.19 -2.37
N VAL A 209 -7.54 7.94 -2.36
CA VAL A 209 -6.32 7.64 -3.12
C VAL A 209 -5.24 7.15 -2.15
N ASP A 210 -4.89 5.87 -2.26
CA ASP A 210 -3.79 5.31 -1.48
C ASP A 210 -2.46 5.55 -2.19
N GLU A 211 -1.67 6.47 -1.64
CA GLU A 211 -0.35 6.87 -2.13
C GLU A 211 0.79 6.24 -1.30
N ALA A 212 0.65 5.01 -0.84
CA ALA A 212 1.67 4.34 -0.01
C ALA A 212 3.07 4.23 -0.68
N TYR A 213 3.15 4.36 -1.99
CA TYR A 213 4.40 4.24 -2.77
C TYR A 213 4.76 5.50 -3.56
N ILE A 214 4.09 6.62 -3.30
CA ILE A 214 4.18 7.81 -4.15
C ILE A 214 5.59 8.42 -4.22
N GLU A 215 6.41 8.28 -3.18
CA GLU A 215 7.78 8.76 -3.17
C GLU A 215 8.66 8.08 -4.24
N PHE A 216 8.29 6.85 -4.67
CA PHE A 216 9.00 6.10 -5.73
C PHE A 216 8.54 6.45 -7.14
N ARG A 217 7.57 7.35 -7.30
CA ARG A 217 7.06 7.78 -8.61
C ARG A 217 8.14 8.41 -9.47
N ASP A 218 7.92 8.41 -10.76
CA ASP A 218 8.81 9.09 -11.70
C ASP A 218 8.82 10.60 -11.45
N PRO A 219 9.98 11.26 -11.62
CA PRO A 219 10.07 12.70 -11.45
C PRO A 219 9.04 13.46 -12.30
N GLY A 220 8.37 14.44 -11.68
CA GLY A 220 7.33 15.24 -12.34
C GLY A 220 5.91 14.66 -12.27
N THR A 221 5.72 13.43 -11.82
CA THR A 221 4.39 12.89 -11.54
C THR A 221 3.79 13.61 -10.32
N PRO A 222 2.62 14.27 -10.43
CA PRO A 222 2.03 14.99 -9.30
C PRO A 222 1.36 14.05 -8.30
N SER A 223 1.22 14.50 -7.05
CA SER A 223 0.46 13.81 -6.01
C SER A 223 -0.99 14.26 -5.97
N ALA A 224 -1.90 13.36 -5.63
CA ALA A 224 -3.31 13.67 -5.41
C ALA A 224 -3.53 14.66 -4.23
N THR A 225 -2.57 14.81 -3.31
CA THR A 225 -2.66 15.78 -2.20
C THR A 225 -2.81 17.22 -2.67
N THR A 226 -2.35 17.56 -3.88
CA THR A 226 -2.53 18.88 -4.49
C THR A 226 -3.99 19.21 -4.82
N LEU A 227 -4.86 18.20 -4.86
CA LEU A 227 -6.28 18.34 -5.19
C LEU A 227 -7.20 18.41 -3.96
N VAL A 228 -6.70 18.23 -2.76
CA VAL A 228 -7.50 18.18 -1.51
C VAL A 228 -8.33 19.45 -1.31
N ASN A 229 -7.79 20.62 -1.67
CA ASN A 229 -8.53 21.89 -1.57
C ASN A 229 -9.56 22.10 -2.70
N THR A 230 -9.49 21.28 -3.75
CA THR A 230 -10.43 21.38 -4.89
C THR A 230 -11.60 20.41 -4.72
N TYR A 231 -11.36 19.24 -4.16
CA TYR A 231 -12.34 18.17 -4.04
C TYR A 231 -12.58 17.81 -2.57
N ALA A 232 -13.69 18.30 -2.01
CA ALA A 232 -14.01 18.12 -0.59
C ALA A 232 -14.22 16.65 -0.17
N ASN A 233 -14.52 15.78 -1.12
CA ASN A 233 -14.71 14.34 -0.95
C ASN A 233 -13.44 13.51 -1.26
N LEU A 234 -12.29 14.14 -1.51
CA LEU A 234 -11.01 13.47 -1.70
C LEU A 234 -10.30 13.24 -0.37
N ALA A 235 -9.80 12.02 -0.19
CA ALA A 235 -8.93 11.61 0.91
C ALA A 235 -7.68 10.92 0.37
N VAL A 236 -6.49 11.38 0.72
CA VAL A 236 -5.21 10.84 0.23
C VAL A 236 -4.44 10.23 1.38
N SER A 237 -4.26 8.91 1.37
CA SER A 237 -3.51 8.18 2.40
C SER A 237 -2.04 8.07 2.05
N ARG A 238 -1.17 8.22 3.04
CA ARG A 238 0.28 8.09 2.96
C ARG A 238 0.84 7.23 4.09
N THR A 239 2.05 6.71 3.93
CA THR A 239 2.72 5.91 4.97
C THR A 239 4.22 6.20 5.02
N MET A 240 4.79 6.15 6.22
CA MET A 240 6.25 6.18 6.40
C MET A 240 6.87 4.77 6.30
N SER A 241 6.07 3.71 6.13
CA SER A 241 6.53 2.32 6.12
C SER A 241 7.43 1.97 4.92
N LYS A 242 7.37 2.72 3.82
CA LYS A 242 8.04 2.38 2.56
C LYS A 242 9.25 3.28 2.32
N ALA A 243 9.07 4.45 1.75
CA ALA A 243 10.18 5.35 1.42
C ALA A 243 11.02 5.78 2.64
N PHE A 244 10.36 6.03 3.77
CA PHE A 244 11.03 6.45 5.01
C PHE A 244 11.72 5.32 5.78
N ALA A 245 11.70 4.06 5.31
CA ALA A 245 12.26 2.92 6.04
C ALA A 245 11.71 2.77 7.48
N PHE A 246 10.44 3.10 7.71
CA PHE A 246 9.81 3.16 9.03
C PHE A 246 8.68 2.14 9.21
N ALA A 247 8.77 0.99 8.54
CA ALA A 247 7.76 -0.07 8.64
C ALA A 247 7.52 -0.51 10.09
N GLY A 248 8.58 -0.65 10.88
CA GLY A 248 8.53 -1.04 12.29
C GLY A 248 7.95 0.05 13.23
N ALA A 249 8.00 1.32 12.85
CA ALA A 249 7.49 2.43 13.67
C ALA A 249 5.97 2.61 13.57
N ARG A 250 5.32 2.00 12.56
CA ARG A 250 3.86 2.04 12.37
C ARG A 250 3.31 3.45 12.29
N VAL A 251 3.73 4.24 11.30
CA VAL A 251 3.21 5.60 11.08
C VAL A 251 2.63 5.72 9.67
N GLY A 252 1.40 6.18 9.60
CA GLY A 252 0.72 6.60 8.39
C GLY A 252 -0.07 7.87 8.63
N TYR A 253 -0.48 8.53 7.58
CA TYR A 253 -1.28 9.74 7.69
C TYR A 253 -2.19 9.90 6.47
N ILE A 254 -3.20 10.74 6.61
CA ILE A 254 -4.15 11.08 5.57
C ILE A 254 -4.19 12.60 5.41
N ALA A 255 -4.34 13.04 4.17
CA ALA A 255 -4.64 14.42 3.81
C ALA A 255 -6.03 14.45 3.17
N ALA A 256 -6.92 15.28 3.73
CA ALA A 256 -8.31 15.38 3.28
C ALA A 256 -8.92 16.73 3.71
N SER A 257 -10.17 17.01 3.33
CA SER A 257 -10.89 18.15 3.89
C SER A 257 -11.03 18.01 5.41
N ALA A 258 -11.07 19.13 6.14
CA ALA A 258 -11.30 19.15 7.59
C ALA A 258 -12.59 18.40 7.99
N GLY A 259 -13.59 18.38 7.11
CA GLY A 259 -14.83 17.61 7.31
C GLY A 259 -14.55 16.09 7.41
N ILE A 260 -13.77 15.54 6.48
CA ILE A 260 -13.38 14.11 6.49
C ILE A 260 -12.54 13.83 7.74
N ILE A 261 -11.54 14.66 8.05
CA ILE A 261 -10.71 14.49 9.25
C ILE A 261 -11.56 14.45 10.53
N ASN A 262 -12.55 15.32 10.63
CA ASN A 262 -13.47 15.32 11.78
C ASN A 262 -14.31 14.02 11.87
N CYS A 263 -14.72 13.43 10.73
CA CYS A 263 -15.38 12.12 10.72
C CYS A 263 -14.45 11.01 11.25
N LEU A 264 -13.18 11.00 10.84
CA LEU A 264 -12.20 10.03 11.34
C LEU A 264 -11.97 10.18 12.86
N ARG A 265 -11.97 11.39 13.37
CA ARG A 265 -11.84 11.66 14.81
C ARG A 265 -12.99 11.11 15.65
N ILE A 266 -14.15 10.84 15.06
CA ILE A 266 -15.29 10.19 15.74
C ILE A 266 -15.02 8.71 15.98
N VAL A 267 -14.44 8.02 15.00
CA VAL A 267 -14.27 6.55 15.03
C VAL A 267 -12.93 6.10 15.58
N ARG A 268 -11.94 6.99 15.65
CA ARG A 268 -10.60 6.65 16.14
C ARG A 268 -10.59 6.18 17.58
N MET A 269 -9.70 5.28 17.92
CA MET A 269 -9.42 4.93 19.31
C MET A 269 -8.81 6.11 20.06
N PRO A 270 -9.18 6.39 21.31
CA PRO A 270 -8.57 7.48 22.07
C PRO A 270 -7.07 7.23 22.28
N TYR A 271 -6.27 8.29 22.10
CA TYR A 271 -4.81 8.25 22.30
C TYR A 271 -4.10 7.15 21.46
N HIS A 272 -4.62 6.84 20.27
CA HIS A 272 -4.20 5.70 19.43
C HIS A 272 -2.71 5.77 19.03
N LEU A 273 -2.13 6.95 18.86
CA LEU A 273 -0.74 7.13 18.45
C LEU A 273 0.16 7.39 19.68
N SER A 274 1.04 6.48 20.01
CA SER A 274 1.88 6.54 21.22
C SER A 274 2.85 7.75 21.18
N ALA A 275 3.24 8.24 22.36
CA ALA A 275 4.26 9.30 22.47
C ALA A 275 5.61 8.88 21.85
N VAL A 276 5.99 7.61 21.96
CA VAL A 276 7.23 7.07 21.37
C VAL A 276 7.13 7.07 19.84
N THR A 277 6.00 6.66 19.28
CA THR A 277 5.74 6.68 17.84
C THR A 277 5.78 8.11 17.29
N GLN A 278 5.12 9.07 17.98
CA GLN A 278 5.14 10.48 17.60
C GLN A 278 6.58 11.03 17.61
N ALA A 279 7.36 10.76 18.66
CA ALA A 279 8.75 11.19 18.78
C ALA A 279 9.65 10.60 17.68
N ALA A 280 9.50 9.30 17.36
CA ALA A 280 10.27 8.64 16.30
C ALA A 280 9.92 9.23 14.92
N ALA A 281 8.64 9.47 14.63
CA ALA A 281 8.21 10.04 13.37
C ALA A 281 8.74 11.48 13.18
N LEU A 282 8.69 12.32 14.22
CA LEU A 282 9.26 13.66 14.19
C LEU A 282 10.77 13.62 13.92
N ALA A 283 11.51 12.68 14.54
CA ALA A 283 12.92 12.49 14.27
C ALA A 283 13.21 12.15 12.80
N ALA A 284 12.35 11.35 12.16
CA ALA A 284 12.49 11.02 10.74
C ALA A 284 12.23 12.25 9.84
N PHE A 285 11.27 13.09 10.18
CA PHE A 285 11.00 14.35 9.44
C PHE A 285 12.11 15.38 9.60
N ASP A 286 12.81 15.44 10.74
CA ASP A 286 14.00 16.28 10.92
C ASP A 286 15.12 15.92 9.92
N HIS A 287 15.11 14.67 9.39
CA HIS A 287 16.12 14.13 8.48
C HIS A 287 15.51 13.59 7.17
N THR A 288 14.48 14.24 6.65
CA THR A 288 13.74 13.77 5.46
C THR A 288 14.67 13.52 4.26
N ASP A 289 15.65 14.38 4.02
CA ASP A 289 16.55 14.24 2.87
C ASP A 289 17.41 12.98 2.97
N ASP A 290 17.89 12.64 4.18
CA ASP A 290 18.61 11.38 4.43
C ASP A 290 17.72 10.15 4.17
N GLN A 291 16.46 10.21 4.63
CA GLN A 291 15.50 9.11 4.46
C GLN A 291 15.12 8.91 3.00
N LEU A 292 14.98 9.99 2.24
CA LEU A 292 14.61 9.93 0.83
C LEU A 292 15.81 9.77 -0.12
N ALA A 293 17.05 9.88 0.37
CA ALA A 293 18.25 9.70 -0.46
C ALA A 293 18.26 8.32 -1.18
N GLN A 294 17.75 7.28 -0.50
CA GLN A 294 17.69 5.92 -1.05
C GLN A 294 16.64 5.75 -2.15
N VAL A 295 15.61 6.61 -2.20
CA VAL A 295 14.50 6.48 -3.15
C VAL A 295 14.98 6.58 -4.61
N GLY A 296 15.93 7.50 -4.88
CA GLY A 296 16.53 7.63 -6.21
C GLY A 296 17.22 6.34 -6.66
N HIS A 297 18.06 5.77 -5.80
CA HIS A 297 18.76 4.52 -6.07
C HIS A 297 17.79 3.34 -6.27
N LEU A 298 16.75 3.22 -5.43
CA LEU A 298 15.76 2.17 -5.58
C LEU A 298 14.94 2.30 -6.88
N ARG A 299 14.67 3.52 -7.36
CA ARG A 299 14.08 3.75 -8.68
C ARG A 299 14.98 3.26 -9.81
N GLU A 300 16.27 3.64 -9.79
CA GLU A 300 17.23 3.19 -10.79
C GLU A 300 17.38 1.65 -10.78
N LEU A 301 17.41 1.05 -9.60
CA LEU A 301 17.49 -0.40 -9.44
C LEU A 301 16.24 -1.10 -9.97
N ARG A 302 15.05 -0.51 -9.75
CA ARG A 302 13.79 -0.98 -10.34
C ARG A 302 13.88 -1.00 -11.87
N GLU A 303 14.29 0.10 -12.49
CA GLU A 303 14.39 0.18 -13.95
C GLU A 303 15.38 -0.83 -14.53
N ARG A 304 16.56 -0.95 -13.92
CA ARG A 304 17.58 -1.95 -14.33
C ARG A 304 17.03 -3.38 -14.16
N THR A 305 16.29 -3.64 -13.11
CA THR A 305 15.70 -4.97 -12.87
C THR A 305 14.55 -5.24 -13.84
N ALA A 306 13.70 -4.25 -14.12
CA ALA A 306 12.63 -4.37 -15.10
C ALA A 306 13.17 -4.64 -16.51
N GLN A 307 14.24 -3.96 -16.91
CA GLN A 307 14.91 -4.22 -18.20
C GLN A 307 15.46 -5.65 -18.22
N TRP A 308 16.21 -6.05 -17.21
CA TRP A 308 16.77 -7.40 -17.11
C TRP A 308 15.68 -8.49 -17.17
N LEU A 309 14.55 -8.31 -16.48
CA LEU A 309 13.43 -9.26 -16.52
C LEU A 309 12.85 -9.41 -17.94
N ARG A 310 12.69 -8.31 -18.68
CA ARG A 310 12.19 -8.34 -20.07
C ARG A 310 13.13 -9.07 -21.05
N GLU A 311 14.41 -9.19 -20.70
CA GLU A 311 15.43 -9.94 -21.48
C GLU A 311 15.42 -11.44 -21.14
N GLN A 312 14.68 -11.87 -20.08
CA GLN A 312 14.56 -13.28 -19.72
C GLN A 312 13.43 -13.95 -20.49
N THR A 313 13.59 -15.27 -20.69
CA THR A 313 12.55 -16.12 -21.29
C THR A 313 12.22 -17.28 -20.37
N TYR A 314 10.99 -17.74 -20.42
CA TYR A 314 10.52 -18.94 -19.74
C TYR A 314 9.67 -19.76 -20.70
N LYS A 315 9.97 -21.06 -20.88
CA LYS A 315 9.33 -21.95 -21.87
C LYS A 315 9.34 -21.37 -23.30
N GLY A 316 10.40 -20.61 -23.64
CA GLY A 316 10.57 -19.99 -24.96
C GLY A 316 9.87 -18.64 -25.17
N GLU A 317 9.08 -18.18 -24.22
CA GLU A 317 8.38 -16.89 -24.27
C GLU A 317 9.06 -15.84 -23.38
N PRO A 318 9.14 -14.55 -23.81
CA PRO A 318 9.71 -13.49 -23.00
C PRO A 318 8.85 -13.18 -21.78
N LEU A 319 9.49 -12.85 -20.65
CA LEU A 319 8.76 -12.42 -19.47
C LEU A 319 8.10 -11.06 -19.68
N GLU A 320 6.86 -10.95 -19.27
CA GLU A 320 6.16 -9.69 -19.15
C GLU A 320 6.52 -8.99 -17.83
N VAL A 321 6.58 -7.66 -17.84
CA VAL A 321 6.82 -6.84 -16.65
C VAL A 321 5.83 -5.69 -16.64
N ALA A 322 4.99 -5.64 -15.62
CA ALA A 322 4.03 -4.55 -15.47
C ALA A 322 4.74 -3.21 -15.28
N PRO A 323 4.25 -2.10 -15.86
CA PRO A 323 4.80 -0.77 -15.61
C PRO A 323 4.74 -0.44 -14.11
N SER A 324 5.83 0.07 -13.55
CA SER A 324 5.88 0.34 -12.11
C SER A 324 6.46 1.70 -11.78
N GLN A 325 5.79 2.40 -10.87
CA GLN A 325 6.27 3.59 -10.19
C GLN A 325 6.33 3.38 -8.66
N SER A 326 6.57 2.13 -8.23
CA SER A 326 6.70 1.72 -6.83
C SER A 326 8.12 1.21 -6.51
N ASN A 327 8.33 0.64 -5.33
CA ASN A 327 9.57 -0.06 -4.99
C ASN A 327 9.52 -1.57 -5.26
N PHE A 328 8.69 -2.02 -6.18
CA PHE A 328 8.56 -3.43 -6.57
C PHE A 328 8.19 -3.56 -8.04
N LEU A 329 8.34 -4.76 -8.57
CA LEU A 329 7.92 -5.15 -9.91
C LEU A 329 7.00 -6.37 -9.85
N MET A 330 5.93 -6.35 -10.61
CA MET A 330 5.11 -7.51 -10.93
C MET A 330 5.55 -8.03 -12.30
N PHE A 331 5.88 -9.34 -12.39
CA PHE A 331 6.51 -9.93 -13.55
C PHE A 331 6.04 -11.36 -13.78
N GLY A 332 6.22 -11.87 -15.00
CA GLY A 332 5.85 -13.21 -15.43
C GLY A 332 4.93 -13.19 -16.64
N GLY A 333 3.62 -13.04 -16.41
CA GLY A 333 2.57 -13.00 -17.42
C GLY A 333 2.03 -14.38 -17.80
N HIS A 334 2.90 -15.38 -17.86
CA HIS A 334 2.59 -16.75 -18.31
C HIS A 334 3.21 -17.85 -17.42
N PHE A 335 3.48 -17.56 -16.13
CA PHE A 335 3.96 -18.55 -15.18
C PHE A 335 2.81 -19.49 -14.73
N ASP A 336 2.40 -20.43 -15.57
CA ASP A 336 1.43 -21.46 -15.18
C ASP A 336 1.86 -22.22 -13.92
N ASP A 337 3.19 -22.31 -13.72
CA ASP A 337 3.85 -22.99 -12.61
C ASP A 337 4.37 -22.00 -11.55
N ARG A 338 3.76 -20.82 -11.39
CA ARG A 338 4.26 -19.78 -10.47
C ARG A 338 4.51 -20.27 -9.05
N GLY A 339 3.72 -21.25 -8.56
CA GLY A 339 3.93 -21.86 -7.25
C GLY A 339 5.24 -22.65 -7.20
N MET A 340 5.56 -23.42 -8.24
CA MET A 340 6.81 -24.19 -8.32
C MET A 340 8.02 -23.25 -8.43
N ILE A 341 7.90 -22.15 -9.19
CA ILE A 341 8.96 -21.13 -9.28
C ILE A 341 9.18 -20.48 -7.91
N PHE A 342 8.11 -20.14 -7.21
CA PHE A 342 8.18 -19.58 -5.85
C PHE A 342 8.89 -20.56 -4.89
N ASP A 343 8.52 -21.83 -4.89
CA ASP A 343 9.12 -22.86 -4.02
C ASP A 343 10.61 -23.07 -4.33
N GLU A 344 11.00 -23.02 -5.60
CA GLU A 344 12.40 -23.10 -6.04
C GLU A 344 13.20 -21.87 -5.60
N MET A 345 12.62 -20.66 -5.71
CA MET A 345 13.20 -19.43 -5.21
C MET A 345 13.43 -19.51 -3.69
N LEU A 346 12.42 -19.98 -2.97
CA LEU A 346 12.49 -20.14 -1.50
C LEU A 346 13.58 -21.14 -1.10
N ARG A 347 13.69 -22.29 -1.79
CA ARG A 347 14.76 -23.29 -1.57
C ARG A 347 16.17 -22.72 -1.82
N ARG A 348 16.29 -21.70 -2.68
CA ARG A 348 17.55 -20.96 -2.93
C ARG A 348 17.76 -19.79 -1.98
N GLY A 349 16.91 -19.65 -0.95
CA GLY A 349 17.04 -18.64 0.09
C GLY A 349 16.57 -17.25 -0.33
N VAL A 350 15.69 -17.15 -1.33
CA VAL A 350 15.10 -15.88 -1.80
C VAL A 350 13.57 -15.94 -1.68
N LEU A 351 13.01 -15.12 -0.81
CA LEU A 351 11.57 -15.01 -0.59
C LEU A 351 10.99 -13.84 -1.40
N ILE A 352 10.15 -14.15 -2.38
CA ILE A 352 9.36 -13.21 -3.16
C ILE A 352 7.86 -13.36 -2.84
N ARG A 353 6.96 -12.78 -3.62
CA ARG A 353 5.51 -12.84 -3.35
C ARG A 353 4.75 -13.46 -4.51
N VAL A 354 3.92 -14.44 -4.20
CA VAL A 354 2.84 -14.90 -5.09
C VAL A 354 1.66 -13.96 -4.87
N VAL A 355 1.38 -13.07 -5.82
CA VAL A 355 0.31 -12.07 -5.73
C VAL A 355 -0.04 -11.54 -7.12
N GLY A 356 -1.26 -11.03 -7.27
CA GLY A 356 -1.78 -10.62 -8.59
C GLY A 356 -2.48 -11.75 -9.32
N PRO A 357 -2.85 -11.56 -10.59
CA PRO A 357 -3.49 -12.58 -11.42
C PRO A 357 -2.63 -13.83 -11.55
N ASP A 358 -3.23 -14.94 -12.02
CA ASP A 358 -2.47 -16.14 -12.36
C ASP A 358 -1.41 -15.82 -13.40
N GLY A 359 -0.28 -16.51 -13.31
CA GLY A 359 0.87 -16.27 -14.17
C GLY A 359 1.82 -15.17 -13.68
N TRP A 360 1.53 -14.47 -12.59
CA TRP A 360 2.34 -13.33 -12.10
C TRP A 360 2.95 -13.57 -10.72
N LEU A 361 4.14 -13.00 -10.53
CA LEU A 361 4.88 -12.92 -9.27
C LEU A 361 5.27 -11.46 -9.00
N ARG A 362 5.57 -11.13 -7.74
CA ARG A 362 6.04 -9.79 -7.37
C ARG A 362 7.33 -9.87 -6.57
N VAL A 363 8.30 -9.02 -6.93
CA VAL A 363 9.55 -8.81 -6.20
C VAL A 363 9.69 -7.36 -5.80
N CYS A 364 10.03 -7.05 -4.54
CA CYS A 364 10.42 -5.71 -4.13
C CYS A 364 11.92 -5.47 -4.35
N MET A 365 12.30 -4.19 -4.47
CA MET A 365 13.70 -3.81 -4.63
C MET A 365 14.42 -3.97 -3.28
N GLY A 366 15.42 -4.83 -3.28
CA GLY A 366 16.39 -5.02 -2.22
C GLY A 366 17.62 -4.13 -2.40
N THR A 367 18.70 -4.46 -1.70
CA THR A 367 20.05 -3.94 -1.97
C THR A 367 20.59 -4.48 -3.29
N ASP A 368 21.66 -3.89 -3.83
CA ASP A 368 22.29 -4.40 -5.06
C ASP A 368 22.69 -5.88 -4.93
N ASP A 369 23.21 -6.30 -3.76
CA ASP A 369 23.59 -7.69 -3.48
C ASP A 369 22.36 -8.62 -3.42
N GLU A 370 21.28 -8.20 -2.77
CA GLU A 370 20.02 -8.95 -2.72
C GLU A 370 19.43 -9.12 -4.13
N MET A 371 19.47 -8.06 -4.94
CA MET A 371 18.99 -8.13 -6.32
C MET A 371 19.88 -8.96 -7.24
N ALA A 372 21.19 -9.04 -6.98
CA ALA A 372 22.07 -9.98 -7.68
C ALA A 372 21.68 -11.43 -7.35
N ARG A 373 21.47 -11.76 -6.07
CA ARG A 373 21.02 -13.08 -5.63
C ARG A 373 19.62 -13.43 -6.18
N PHE A 374 18.72 -12.45 -6.23
CA PHE A 374 17.40 -12.62 -6.85
C PHE A 374 17.54 -13.06 -8.32
N ARG A 375 18.39 -12.40 -9.11
CA ARG A 375 18.58 -12.72 -10.53
C ARG A 375 19.13 -14.12 -10.71
N GLU A 376 20.15 -14.51 -9.95
CA GLU A 376 20.73 -15.87 -9.97
C GLU A 376 19.67 -16.91 -9.58
N ALA A 377 18.95 -16.69 -8.49
CA ALA A 377 17.93 -17.60 -8.00
C ALA A 377 16.78 -17.74 -9.00
N LEU A 378 16.27 -16.65 -9.59
CA LEU A 378 15.18 -16.69 -10.56
C LEU A 378 15.58 -17.48 -11.83
N THR A 379 16.75 -17.18 -12.40
CA THR A 379 17.25 -17.89 -13.59
C THR A 379 17.37 -19.40 -13.33
N ALA A 380 17.94 -19.78 -12.18
CA ALA A 380 18.09 -21.19 -11.81
C ALA A 380 16.75 -21.87 -11.49
N SER A 381 15.80 -21.12 -10.91
CA SER A 381 14.46 -21.65 -10.57
C SER A 381 13.61 -21.89 -11.81
N MET A 382 13.56 -20.94 -12.74
CA MET A 382 12.86 -21.11 -14.02
C MET A 382 13.36 -22.34 -14.77
N ARG A 383 14.69 -22.47 -14.89
CA ARG A 383 15.30 -23.64 -15.54
C ARG A 383 14.95 -24.96 -14.86
N ALA A 384 15.02 -25.02 -13.53
CA ALA A 384 14.69 -26.23 -12.77
C ALA A 384 13.23 -26.64 -12.95
N VAL A 385 12.30 -25.69 -12.97
CA VAL A 385 10.87 -25.94 -13.19
C VAL A 385 10.60 -26.40 -14.62
N GLU A 386 11.25 -25.80 -15.63
CA GLU A 386 11.16 -26.27 -17.04
C GLU A 386 11.62 -27.72 -17.19
N GLU A 387 12.76 -28.06 -16.57
CA GLU A 387 13.28 -29.45 -16.61
C GLU A 387 12.32 -30.44 -15.93
N GLN A 388 11.73 -30.08 -14.78
CA GLN A 388 10.74 -30.94 -14.09
C GLN A 388 9.46 -31.10 -14.88
N THR A 389 8.93 -30.04 -15.49
CA THR A 389 7.71 -30.09 -16.32
C THR A 389 7.91 -30.94 -17.58
N ASN A 390 9.07 -30.80 -18.23
CA ASN A 390 9.40 -31.58 -19.41
C ASN A 390 9.53 -33.08 -19.11
N GLN A 391 10.09 -33.45 -17.95
CA GLN A 391 10.17 -34.85 -17.51
C GLN A 391 8.79 -35.45 -17.20
N ALA A 392 7.90 -34.66 -16.55
CA ALA A 392 6.54 -35.10 -16.24
C ALA A 392 5.69 -35.35 -17.52
N ASN A 393 5.90 -34.53 -18.56
CA ASN A 393 5.18 -34.66 -19.83
C ASN A 393 5.69 -35.84 -20.71
N GLN A 394 6.83 -36.44 -20.37
CA GLN A 394 7.41 -37.60 -21.10
C GLN A 394 7.06 -38.98 -20.48
N GLN A 395 6.42 -38.95 -19.31
CA GLN A 395 5.91 -40.13 -18.61
C GLN A 395 4.40 -40.32 -18.82
#